data_f6deb522b231e2314240078b10d40bd2
#
_entry.id   f6deb522b231e2314240078b10d40bd2
#
_cell.length_a   1.000
_cell.length_b   1.000
_cell.length_c   1.000
_cell.angle_alpha   90.00
_cell.angle_beta   90.00
_cell.angle_gamma   90.00
#
_symmetry.space_group_name_H-M   'P 1'
#
loop_
_entity.id
_entity.type
_entity.pdbx_description
1 polymer ?
#
loop_
_entity_poly.entity_id
_entity_poly.type
_entity_poly.pdbx_seq_one_letter_code
_entity_poly.pdbx_strand_id
1 'polypeptide(L)'
;LIIQTDQRLIPIFKRSFPQDIIFYSNKQQVPTEQYDDEIYMGSAFKDFRPNLSSFKQTCGIYLKAELELTKKLRKQLLTGRNSKIVGISWKGGSMKNCAPTNKSIELSQIALLLNSENVQLVNLQYGDTTQEIKDLKNEYGISVIDLSEIDNLNNLDGFAALINACDHVVSIDNLTVHMAGALGVKTSVLLPFSPEWRWGKTAKDSYIHSSLTLYRKTSISDWTAPLNELEGNLSNLLAHQEDVQVDLKS
;
A
#
# COMPACT_ATOMS: atom_id res chain seq x y z
N LEU A 1 2.17 -2.14 -27.36
CA LEU A 1 3.11 -1.84 -26.28
C LEU A 1 3.53 -3.13 -25.57
N ILE A 2 4.84 -3.28 -25.34
CA ILE A 2 5.40 -4.41 -24.59
C ILE A 2 5.92 -3.89 -23.24
N ILE A 3 5.60 -4.59 -22.16
CA ILE A 3 6.07 -4.27 -20.81
C ILE A 3 6.79 -5.49 -20.23
N GLN A 4 8.07 -5.33 -19.93
CA GLN A 4 8.84 -6.33 -19.20
C GLN A 4 8.87 -5.97 -17.71
N THR A 5 8.42 -6.88 -16.85
CA THR A 5 8.22 -6.60 -15.42
C THR A 5 8.44 -7.85 -14.55
N ASP A 6 8.37 -7.67 -13.23
CA ASP A 6 8.37 -8.78 -12.28
C ASP A 6 7.16 -9.70 -12.55
N GLN A 7 7.41 -11.01 -12.66
CA GLN A 7 6.37 -11.99 -12.97
C GLN A 7 5.19 -11.97 -11.98
N ARG A 8 5.42 -11.55 -10.72
CA ARG A 8 4.39 -11.45 -9.68
C ARG A 8 3.36 -10.35 -9.96
N LEU A 9 3.72 -9.34 -10.76
CA LEU A 9 2.84 -8.23 -11.14
C LEU A 9 2.01 -8.51 -12.40
N ILE A 10 2.39 -9.51 -13.20
CA ILE A 10 1.73 -9.80 -14.48
C ILE A 10 0.23 -10.08 -14.32
N PRO A 11 -0.24 -10.89 -13.34
CA PRO A 11 -1.68 -11.16 -13.18
C PRO A 11 -2.49 -9.88 -12.95
N ILE A 12 -2.07 -9.01 -12.03
CA ILE A 12 -2.77 -7.76 -11.74
C ILE A 12 -2.69 -6.77 -12.92
N PHE A 13 -1.56 -6.71 -13.64
CA PHE A 13 -1.40 -5.84 -14.80
C PHE A 13 -2.30 -6.27 -15.96
N LYS A 14 -2.35 -7.56 -16.28
CA LYS A 14 -3.25 -8.09 -17.31
C LYS A 14 -4.72 -7.79 -17.03
N ARG A 15 -5.13 -7.76 -15.77
CA ARG A 15 -6.50 -7.40 -15.37
C ARG A 15 -6.73 -5.89 -15.42
N SER A 16 -5.70 -5.08 -15.19
CA SER A 16 -5.82 -3.64 -15.00
C SER A 16 -5.67 -2.83 -16.29
N PHE A 17 -4.85 -3.31 -17.22
CA PHE A 17 -4.47 -2.58 -18.43
C PHE A 17 -5.15 -3.16 -19.68
N PRO A 18 -5.19 -2.38 -20.81
CA PRO A 18 -5.75 -2.85 -22.06
C PRO A 18 -5.16 -4.20 -22.52
N GLN A 19 -5.99 -5.00 -23.21
CA GLN A 19 -5.62 -6.37 -23.62
C GLN A 19 -4.56 -6.42 -24.74
N ASP A 20 -4.34 -5.34 -25.44
CA ASP A 20 -3.31 -5.20 -26.49
C ASP A 20 -1.90 -4.99 -25.92
N ILE A 21 -1.76 -4.78 -24.61
CA ILE A 21 -0.46 -4.70 -23.95
C ILE A 21 0.09 -6.11 -23.69
N ILE A 22 1.28 -6.36 -24.19
CA ILE A 22 1.98 -7.64 -24.04
C ILE A 22 2.89 -7.54 -22.79
N PHE A 23 2.80 -8.52 -21.90
CA PHE A 23 3.62 -8.57 -20.69
C PHE A 23 4.60 -9.73 -20.74
N TYR A 24 5.89 -9.42 -20.57
CA TYR A 24 6.96 -10.39 -20.36
C TYR A 24 7.46 -10.32 -18.92
N SER A 25 7.82 -11.49 -18.39
CA SER A 25 8.55 -11.56 -17.13
C SER A 25 9.98 -11.02 -17.33
N ASN A 26 10.53 -10.38 -16.29
CA ASN A 26 11.94 -9.95 -16.26
C ASN A 26 12.96 -11.09 -16.37
N LYS A 27 12.49 -12.35 -16.34
CA LYS A 27 13.29 -13.57 -16.57
C LYS A 27 13.22 -14.09 -18.00
N GLN A 28 12.36 -13.51 -18.83
CA GLN A 28 12.17 -13.88 -20.23
C GLN A 28 12.87 -12.87 -21.14
N GLN A 29 13.40 -13.36 -22.24
CA GLN A 29 13.92 -12.49 -23.29
C GLN A 29 12.75 -12.06 -24.18
N VAL A 30 12.62 -10.75 -24.42
CA VAL A 30 11.70 -10.22 -25.41
C VAL A 30 12.36 -10.39 -26.79
N PRO A 31 11.67 -11.02 -27.77
CA PRO A 31 12.21 -11.14 -29.12
C PRO A 31 12.46 -9.78 -29.75
N THR A 32 13.65 -9.56 -30.30
CA THR A 32 14.09 -8.24 -30.84
C THR A 32 13.27 -7.78 -32.03
N GLU A 33 12.66 -8.71 -32.75
CA GLU A 33 11.76 -8.42 -33.90
C GLU A 33 10.38 -7.89 -33.47
N GLN A 34 10.08 -7.86 -32.19
CA GLN A 34 8.78 -7.40 -31.67
C GLN A 34 8.77 -5.95 -31.19
N TYR A 35 9.92 -5.27 -31.20
CA TYR A 35 10.01 -3.87 -30.78
C TYR A 35 11.09 -3.12 -31.56
N ASP A 36 10.89 -1.82 -31.73
CA ASP A 36 11.80 -0.94 -32.44
C ASP A 36 12.74 -0.20 -31.48
N ASP A 37 12.27 0.06 -30.24
CA ASP A 37 13.02 0.80 -29.23
C ASP A 37 12.64 0.35 -27.80
N GLU A 38 13.52 0.62 -26.85
CA GLU A 38 13.31 0.29 -25.44
C GLU A 38 13.62 1.47 -24.52
N ILE A 39 12.84 1.61 -23.46
CA ILE A 39 13.05 2.62 -22.44
C ILE A 39 12.86 2.04 -21.04
N TYR A 40 13.76 2.32 -20.13
CA TYR A 40 13.56 2.00 -18.73
C TYR A 40 12.43 2.84 -18.13
N MET A 41 11.54 2.21 -17.36
CA MET A 41 10.41 2.88 -16.72
C MET A 41 10.80 4.14 -15.94
N GLY A 42 11.92 4.12 -15.22
CA GLY A 42 12.42 5.29 -14.50
C GLY A 42 12.79 6.45 -15.42
N SER A 43 13.29 6.17 -16.63
CA SER A 43 13.64 7.19 -17.62
C SER A 43 12.40 7.77 -18.31
N ALA A 44 11.33 6.97 -18.47
CA ALA A 44 10.08 7.41 -19.06
C ALA A 44 9.42 8.59 -18.31
N PHE A 45 9.68 8.73 -17.02
CA PHE A 45 9.19 9.88 -16.24
C PHE A 45 9.67 11.22 -16.80
N LYS A 46 10.88 11.29 -17.37
CA LYS A 46 11.40 12.52 -17.98
C LYS A 46 10.51 13.04 -19.10
N ASP A 47 9.98 12.13 -19.91
CA ASP A 47 9.20 12.48 -21.10
C ASP A 47 7.71 12.66 -20.74
N PHE A 48 7.15 11.77 -19.91
CA PHE A 48 5.73 11.77 -19.56
C PHE A 48 5.38 12.60 -18.34
N ARG A 49 6.37 13.02 -17.53
CA ARG A 49 6.17 13.80 -16.29
C ARG A 49 7.22 14.91 -16.17
N PRO A 50 7.31 15.84 -17.15
CA PRO A 50 8.36 16.85 -17.18
C PRO A 50 8.23 17.91 -16.07
N ASN A 51 7.06 18.03 -15.43
CA ASN A 51 6.81 18.98 -14.35
C ASN A 51 5.72 18.49 -13.39
N LEU A 52 5.53 19.17 -12.24
CA LEU A 52 4.55 18.74 -11.22
C LEU A 52 3.10 18.78 -11.70
N SER A 53 2.75 19.68 -12.63
CA SER A 53 1.38 19.76 -13.15
C SER A 53 1.00 18.54 -13.98
N SER A 54 1.96 17.88 -14.61
CA SER A 54 1.74 16.67 -15.39
C SER A 54 1.35 15.44 -14.55
N PHE A 55 1.63 15.46 -13.24
CA PHE A 55 1.16 14.40 -12.32
C PHE A 55 -0.32 14.55 -11.98
N LYS A 56 -0.84 15.78 -11.87
CA LYS A 56 -2.24 16.05 -11.49
C LYS A 56 -3.27 15.47 -12.46
N GLN A 57 -2.89 15.30 -13.72
CA GLN A 57 -3.77 14.79 -14.78
C GLN A 57 -3.97 13.26 -14.74
N THR A 58 -3.17 12.52 -13.96
CA THR A 58 -3.11 11.06 -13.99
C THR A 58 -3.10 10.39 -12.64
N CYS A 59 -3.37 11.13 -11.56
CA CYS A 59 -3.45 10.61 -10.20
C CYS A 59 -4.76 9.84 -9.95
N GLY A 60 -5.06 8.84 -10.79
CA GLY A 60 -6.24 8.00 -10.66
C GLY A 60 -5.92 6.59 -10.17
N ILE A 61 -6.97 5.83 -9.95
CA ILE A 61 -6.91 4.38 -9.72
C ILE A 61 -6.53 3.73 -11.06
N TYR A 62 -5.47 2.96 -11.10
CA TYR A 62 -5.00 2.30 -12.31
C TYR A 62 -4.76 0.80 -12.16
N LEU A 63 -4.78 0.26 -10.95
CA LEU A 63 -4.78 -1.18 -10.70
C LEU A 63 -6.16 -1.66 -10.24
N LYS A 64 -6.50 -2.87 -10.63
CA LYS A 64 -7.75 -3.56 -10.25
C LYS A 64 -7.40 -4.85 -9.52
N ALA A 65 -7.79 -4.95 -8.24
CA ALA A 65 -7.66 -6.19 -7.48
C ALA A 65 -8.64 -7.26 -8.00
N GLU A 66 -8.39 -8.52 -7.68
CA GLU A 66 -9.33 -9.59 -7.96
C GLU A 66 -10.58 -9.44 -7.07
N LEU A 67 -11.75 -9.26 -7.69
CA LEU A 67 -12.96 -8.83 -7.00
C LEU A 67 -13.52 -9.89 -6.04
N GLU A 68 -13.59 -11.13 -6.48
CA GLU A 68 -14.19 -12.21 -5.66
C GLU A 68 -13.30 -12.56 -4.48
N LEU A 69 -11.98 -12.56 -4.67
CA LEU A 69 -11.04 -12.73 -3.57
C LEU A 69 -11.12 -11.56 -2.59
N THR A 70 -11.20 -10.32 -3.08
CA THR A 70 -11.40 -9.12 -2.24
C THR A 70 -12.64 -9.25 -1.37
N LYS A 71 -13.79 -9.64 -1.95
CA LYS A 71 -15.03 -9.84 -1.21
C LYS A 71 -14.92 -10.95 -0.17
N LYS A 72 -14.29 -12.07 -0.54
CA LYS A 72 -14.04 -13.19 0.36
C LYS A 72 -13.20 -12.77 1.56
N LEU A 73 -12.05 -12.10 1.31
CA LEU A 73 -11.15 -11.63 2.35
C LEU A 73 -11.83 -10.60 3.26
N ARG A 74 -12.56 -9.64 2.68
CA ARG A 74 -13.31 -8.66 3.47
C ARG A 74 -14.33 -9.34 4.40
N LYS A 75 -15.05 -10.36 3.93
CA LYS A 75 -15.97 -11.13 4.76
C LYS A 75 -15.28 -11.87 5.90
N GLN A 76 -14.07 -12.41 5.67
CA GLN A 76 -13.27 -13.06 6.72
C GLN A 76 -12.78 -12.06 7.77
N LEU A 77 -12.44 -10.83 7.35
CA LEU A 77 -11.89 -9.79 8.21
C LEU A 77 -12.97 -9.08 9.04
N LEU A 78 -14.21 -9.03 8.60
CA LEU A 78 -15.29 -8.37 9.33
C LEU A 78 -15.78 -9.26 10.49
N THR A 79 -15.42 -8.88 11.72
CA THR A 79 -15.84 -9.58 12.95
C THR A 79 -17.06 -8.95 13.64
N GLY A 80 -17.47 -7.74 13.22
CA GLY A 80 -18.60 -7.00 13.79
C GLY A 80 -19.30 -6.09 12.78
N ARG A 81 -20.52 -5.66 13.11
CA ARG A 81 -21.39 -4.90 12.18
C ARG A 81 -20.86 -3.53 11.74
N ASN A 82 -19.99 -2.90 12.53
CA ASN A 82 -19.48 -1.54 12.28
C ASN A 82 -17.96 -1.43 12.38
N SER A 83 -17.24 -2.54 12.23
CA SER A 83 -15.79 -2.51 12.32
C SER A 83 -15.15 -1.99 11.03
N LYS A 84 -14.17 -1.11 11.17
CA LYS A 84 -13.28 -0.69 10.08
C LYS A 84 -12.10 -1.62 9.98
N ILE A 85 -11.76 -2.05 8.79
CA ILE A 85 -10.59 -2.88 8.51
C ILE A 85 -9.42 -1.94 8.18
N VAL A 86 -8.40 -1.93 9.04
CA VAL A 86 -7.20 -1.12 8.86
C VAL A 86 -5.99 -2.01 8.64
N GLY A 87 -5.45 -1.96 7.44
CA GLY A 87 -4.22 -2.67 7.09
C GLY A 87 -2.99 -1.93 7.61
N ILE A 88 -2.03 -2.63 8.22
CA ILE A 88 -0.82 -2.03 8.77
C ILE A 88 0.46 -2.66 8.24
N SER A 89 1.48 -1.82 7.95
CA SER A 89 2.82 -2.27 7.59
C SER A 89 3.86 -1.32 8.16
N TRP A 90 4.86 -1.85 8.90
CA TRP A 90 5.72 -1.06 9.80
C TRP A 90 7.21 -1.22 9.56
N LYS A 91 7.63 -2.16 8.70
CA LYS A 91 9.06 -2.37 8.38
C LYS A 91 9.35 -2.09 6.91
N GLY A 92 10.48 -1.43 6.68
CA GLY A 92 11.06 -1.21 5.35
C GLY A 92 12.45 -1.80 5.24
N GLY A 93 12.88 -2.12 4.02
CA GLY A 93 14.22 -2.60 3.72
C GLY A 93 14.23 -3.90 2.94
N SER A 94 15.43 -4.31 2.52
CA SER A 94 15.64 -5.58 1.82
C SER A 94 15.61 -6.73 2.82
N MET A 95 14.97 -7.85 2.47
CA MET A 95 14.98 -9.09 3.26
C MET A 95 16.38 -9.61 3.62
N LYS A 96 17.42 -9.19 2.88
CA LYS A 96 18.81 -9.61 3.13
C LYS A 96 19.48 -8.91 4.31
N ASN A 97 18.95 -7.77 4.75
CA ASN A 97 19.49 -6.99 5.86
C ASN A 97 18.33 -6.62 6.81
N CYS A 98 17.98 -7.51 7.72
CA CYS A 98 16.97 -7.30 8.75
C CYS A 98 17.36 -6.25 9.82
N ALA A 99 18.35 -5.40 9.59
CA ALA A 99 18.64 -4.31 10.49
C ALA A 99 17.51 -3.26 10.42
N PRO A 100 17.05 -2.71 11.56
CA PRO A 100 16.08 -1.64 11.59
C PRO A 100 16.60 -0.48 10.73
N THR A 101 15.90 -0.17 9.67
CA THR A 101 16.22 1.01 8.87
C THR A 101 15.60 2.24 9.53
N ASN A 102 16.14 3.43 9.26
CA ASN A 102 15.52 4.70 9.69
C ASN A 102 14.09 4.88 9.14
N LYS A 103 13.62 3.97 8.29
CA LYS A 103 12.27 3.91 7.73
C LYS A 103 11.31 3.06 8.58
N SER A 104 11.79 2.16 9.42
CA SER A 104 10.94 1.29 10.22
C SER A 104 10.43 1.99 11.48
N ILE A 105 9.26 1.56 11.94
CA ILE A 105 8.62 1.98 13.20
C ILE A 105 8.23 0.71 13.96
N GLU A 106 8.18 0.78 15.30
CA GLU A 106 7.73 -0.35 16.10
C GLU A 106 6.23 -0.62 15.90
N LEU A 107 5.86 -1.89 15.78
CA LEU A 107 4.46 -2.30 15.59
C LEU A 107 3.55 -1.75 16.69
N SER A 108 4.03 -1.75 17.95
CA SER A 108 3.28 -1.24 19.09
C SER A 108 2.90 0.24 18.96
N GLN A 109 3.76 1.07 18.38
CA GLN A 109 3.47 2.50 18.21
C GLN A 109 2.29 2.75 17.26
N ILE A 110 2.20 1.99 16.16
CA ILE A 110 1.06 2.08 15.23
C ILE A 110 -0.17 1.43 15.84
N ALA A 111 -0.01 0.24 16.43
CA ALA A 111 -1.14 -0.53 16.94
C ALA A 111 -1.83 0.14 18.12
N LEU A 112 -1.08 0.75 19.05
CA LEU A 112 -1.63 1.52 20.16
C LEU A 112 -2.43 2.73 19.69
N LEU A 113 -1.92 3.44 18.68
CA LEU A 113 -2.59 4.59 18.08
C LEU A 113 -3.94 4.21 17.44
N LEU A 114 -4.00 3.05 16.80
CA LEU A 114 -5.17 2.57 16.06
C LEU A 114 -6.12 1.70 16.91
N ASN A 115 -5.76 1.43 18.18
CA ASN A 115 -6.52 0.54 19.05
C ASN A 115 -7.88 1.12 19.42
N SER A 116 -8.94 0.56 18.85
CA SER A 116 -10.33 0.97 19.09
C SER A 116 -11.25 -0.24 18.88
N GLU A 117 -12.35 -0.29 19.63
CA GLU A 117 -13.34 -1.37 19.54
C GLU A 117 -13.95 -1.52 18.14
N ASN A 118 -13.94 -0.45 17.35
CA ASN A 118 -14.47 -0.43 15.99
C ASN A 118 -13.38 -0.59 14.92
N VAL A 119 -12.15 -0.92 15.28
CA VAL A 119 -11.03 -1.11 14.35
C VAL A 119 -10.53 -2.55 14.39
N GLN A 120 -10.47 -3.16 13.23
CA GLN A 120 -9.85 -4.46 13.03
C GLN A 120 -8.50 -4.26 12.34
N LEU A 121 -7.40 -4.54 13.03
CA LEU A 121 -6.06 -4.44 12.47
C LEU A 121 -5.72 -5.69 11.65
N VAL A 122 -5.14 -5.48 10.46
CA VAL A 122 -4.76 -6.54 9.52
C VAL A 122 -3.29 -6.41 9.15
N ASN A 123 -2.56 -7.51 9.20
CA ASN A 123 -1.16 -7.58 8.82
C ASN A 123 -0.99 -7.46 7.30
N LEU A 124 -0.35 -6.36 6.87
CA LEU A 124 0.10 -6.16 5.49
C LEU A 124 1.64 -6.18 5.38
N GLN A 125 2.33 -6.46 6.48
CA GLN A 125 3.78 -6.54 6.50
C GLN A 125 4.25 -7.85 5.83
N TYR A 126 5.24 -7.77 4.97
CA TYR A 126 5.90 -8.95 4.39
C TYR A 126 6.95 -9.53 5.35
N GLY A 127 7.25 -10.81 5.16
CA GLY A 127 8.20 -11.55 6.00
C GLY A 127 7.55 -12.14 7.25
N ASP A 128 8.36 -12.77 8.10
CA ASP A 128 7.87 -13.35 9.34
C ASP A 128 7.64 -12.27 10.41
N THR A 129 6.40 -12.11 10.79
CA THR A 129 5.95 -11.15 11.81
C THR A 129 5.33 -11.83 13.03
N THR A 130 5.39 -13.17 13.08
CA THR A 130 4.71 -13.99 14.08
C THR A 130 5.06 -13.57 15.50
N GLN A 131 6.36 -13.37 15.79
CA GLN A 131 6.81 -13.03 17.13
C GLN A 131 6.35 -11.63 17.53
N GLU A 132 6.44 -10.63 16.64
CA GLU A 132 6.04 -9.25 16.94
C GLU A 132 4.53 -9.13 17.22
N ILE A 133 3.71 -9.82 16.41
CA ILE A 133 2.24 -9.86 16.61
C ILE A 133 1.90 -10.56 17.93
N LYS A 134 2.62 -11.63 18.27
CA LYS A 134 2.45 -12.34 19.54
C LYS A 134 2.84 -11.48 20.75
N ASP A 135 3.95 -10.77 20.67
CA ASP A 135 4.44 -9.88 21.73
C ASP A 135 3.47 -8.71 21.93
N LEU A 136 2.99 -8.09 20.83
CA LEU A 136 1.96 -7.06 20.90
C LEU A 136 0.70 -7.53 21.63
N LYS A 137 0.23 -8.74 21.35
CA LYS A 137 -0.94 -9.31 22.00
C LYS A 137 -0.70 -9.58 23.49
N ASN A 138 0.48 -10.12 23.83
CA ASN A 138 0.82 -10.46 25.22
C ASN A 138 1.02 -9.20 26.08
N GLU A 139 1.65 -8.16 25.54
CA GLU A 139 2.02 -6.97 26.28
C GLU A 139 0.88 -5.94 26.35
N TYR A 140 0.14 -5.77 25.25
CA TYR A 140 -0.88 -4.70 25.13
C TYR A 140 -2.30 -5.22 24.94
N GLY A 141 -2.51 -6.54 24.79
CA GLY A 141 -3.83 -7.12 24.52
C GLY A 141 -4.36 -6.85 23.12
N ILE A 142 -3.57 -6.22 22.24
CA ILE A 142 -4.00 -5.84 20.90
C ILE A 142 -3.80 -7.01 19.93
N SER A 143 -4.85 -7.34 19.17
CA SER A 143 -4.82 -8.40 18.17
C SER A 143 -4.67 -7.81 16.78
N VAL A 144 -3.80 -8.41 15.97
CA VAL A 144 -3.65 -8.13 14.54
C VAL A 144 -3.99 -9.43 13.79
N ILE A 145 -4.92 -9.36 12.84
CA ILE A 145 -5.26 -10.51 12.00
C ILE A 145 -4.13 -10.69 10.96
N ASP A 146 -3.60 -11.89 10.93
CA ASP A 146 -2.65 -12.34 9.92
C ASP A 146 -3.28 -13.44 9.07
N LEU A 147 -3.47 -13.17 7.77
CA LEU A 147 -4.02 -14.13 6.82
C LEU A 147 -2.88 -14.89 6.15
N SER A 148 -2.43 -15.96 6.78
CA SER A 148 -1.29 -16.77 6.32
C SER A 148 -1.48 -17.40 4.92
N GLU A 149 -2.74 -17.50 4.43
CA GLU A 149 -3.03 -17.94 3.07
C GLU A 149 -2.63 -16.94 1.99
N ILE A 150 -2.38 -15.67 2.35
CA ILE A 150 -1.89 -14.64 1.44
C ILE A 150 -0.40 -14.39 1.70
N ASP A 151 0.44 -14.88 0.80
CA ASP A 151 1.86 -14.57 0.83
C ASP A 151 2.10 -13.14 0.30
N ASN A 152 2.23 -12.19 1.21
CA ASN A 152 2.43 -10.76 0.91
C ASN A 152 3.71 -10.46 0.13
N LEU A 153 4.61 -11.43 0.00
CA LEU A 153 5.86 -11.30 -0.74
C LEU A 153 5.77 -11.89 -2.15
N ASN A 154 5.24 -13.11 -2.27
CA ASN A 154 5.30 -13.87 -3.52
C ASN A 154 3.97 -13.84 -4.30
N ASN A 155 2.84 -13.65 -3.62
CA ASN A 155 1.51 -13.54 -4.23
C ASN A 155 1.03 -12.07 -4.23
N LEU A 156 1.62 -11.23 -5.10
CA LEU A 156 1.25 -9.82 -5.16
C LEU A 156 -0.18 -9.58 -5.64
N ASP A 157 -0.78 -10.51 -6.37
CA ASP A 157 -2.19 -10.42 -6.79
C ASP A 157 -3.13 -10.68 -5.61
N GLY A 158 -2.86 -11.70 -4.82
CA GLY A 158 -3.58 -11.94 -3.54
C GLY A 158 -3.37 -10.80 -2.54
N PHE A 159 -2.16 -10.26 -2.46
CA PHE A 159 -1.84 -9.11 -1.63
C PHE A 159 -2.61 -7.85 -2.05
N ALA A 160 -2.76 -7.60 -3.34
CA ALA A 160 -3.60 -6.51 -3.85
C ALA A 160 -5.07 -6.68 -3.45
N ALA A 161 -5.61 -7.92 -3.49
CA ALA A 161 -6.95 -8.20 -3.02
C ALA A 161 -7.11 -7.97 -1.50
N LEU A 162 -6.11 -8.33 -0.70
CA LEU A 162 -6.08 -8.07 0.74
C LEU A 162 -6.05 -6.58 1.06
N ILE A 163 -5.20 -5.81 0.39
CA ILE A 163 -5.16 -4.34 0.52
C ILE A 163 -6.51 -3.74 0.14
N ASN A 164 -7.10 -4.19 -0.97
CA ASN A 164 -8.38 -3.67 -1.45
C ASN A 164 -9.59 -4.06 -0.56
N ALA A 165 -9.42 -5.06 0.30
CA ALA A 165 -10.41 -5.42 1.32
C ALA A 165 -10.37 -4.48 2.54
N CYS A 166 -9.32 -3.67 2.72
CA CYS A 166 -9.18 -2.72 3.81
C CYS A 166 -9.96 -1.42 3.54
N ASP A 167 -10.50 -0.82 4.59
CA ASP A 167 -11.11 0.53 4.53
C ASP A 167 -10.04 1.62 4.55
N HIS A 168 -8.91 1.35 5.20
CA HIS A 168 -7.78 2.25 5.31
C HIS A 168 -6.48 1.46 5.46
N VAL A 169 -5.37 2.06 5.04
CA VAL A 169 -4.03 1.50 5.26
C VAL A 169 -3.17 2.50 6.01
N VAL A 170 -2.43 2.05 7.00
CA VAL A 170 -1.37 2.82 7.67
C VAL A 170 -0.05 2.10 7.44
N SER A 171 0.86 2.74 6.72
CA SER A 171 2.12 2.09 6.35
C SER A 171 3.28 3.07 6.28
N ILE A 172 4.47 2.57 6.48
CA ILE A 172 5.71 3.29 6.13
C ILE A 172 5.95 3.24 4.62
N ASP A 173 6.99 3.96 4.15
CA ASP A 173 7.44 3.96 2.74
C ASP A 173 7.98 2.58 2.30
N ASN A 174 7.09 1.74 1.77
CA ASN A 174 7.38 0.41 1.21
C ASN A 174 6.42 0.05 0.07
N LEU A 175 6.45 -1.21 -0.42
CA LEU A 175 5.59 -1.68 -1.51
C LEU A 175 4.08 -1.50 -1.21
N THR A 176 3.67 -1.67 0.04
CA THR A 176 2.27 -1.59 0.46
C THR A 176 1.63 -0.26 0.08
N VAL A 177 2.32 0.87 0.31
CA VAL A 177 1.78 2.20 -0.01
C VAL A 177 1.60 2.42 -1.51
N HIS A 178 2.51 1.89 -2.33
CA HIS A 178 2.39 2.01 -3.79
C HIS A 178 1.25 1.14 -4.33
N MET A 179 1.10 -0.07 -3.81
CA MET A 179 0.00 -0.95 -4.18
C MET A 179 -1.35 -0.35 -3.75
N ALA A 180 -1.46 0.10 -2.50
CA ALA A 180 -2.67 0.75 -1.97
C ALA A 180 -3.04 2.01 -2.78
N GLY A 181 -2.06 2.86 -3.09
CA GLY A 181 -2.27 4.04 -3.91
C GLY A 181 -2.73 3.74 -5.32
N ALA A 182 -2.14 2.74 -5.97
CA ALA A 182 -2.52 2.30 -7.31
C ALA A 182 -3.94 1.70 -7.37
N LEU A 183 -4.38 1.07 -6.28
CA LEU A 183 -5.74 0.54 -6.07
C LEU A 183 -6.74 1.61 -5.61
N GLY A 184 -6.28 2.82 -5.26
CA GLY A 184 -7.14 3.90 -4.75
C GLY A 184 -7.58 3.73 -3.30
N VAL A 185 -6.96 2.84 -2.54
CA VAL A 185 -7.26 2.65 -1.12
C VAL A 185 -6.70 3.82 -0.31
N LYS A 186 -7.54 4.42 0.55
CA LYS A 186 -7.13 5.50 1.45
C LYS A 186 -5.96 5.05 2.32
N THR A 187 -4.87 5.81 2.31
CA THR A 187 -3.64 5.39 2.97
C THR A 187 -2.94 6.53 3.68
N SER A 188 -2.62 6.34 4.95
CA SER A 188 -1.72 7.19 5.72
C SER A 188 -0.30 6.66 5.60
N VAL A 189 0.59 7.48 5.03
CA VAL A 189 1.98 7.11 4.78
C VAL A 189 2.89 7.77 5.79
N LEU A 190 3.55 6.99 6.63
CA LEU A 190 4.56 7.44 7.57
C LEU A 190 5.92 7.53 6.87
N LEU A 191 6.39 8.75 6.63
CA LEU A 191 7.62 8.99 5.88
C LEU A 191 8.82 9.26 6.80
N PRO A 192 10.00 8.69 6.49
CA PRO A 192 11.23 8.98 7.21
C PRO A 192 11.64 10.46 7.03
N PHE A 193 12.60 10.92 7.83
CA PHE A 193 13.14 12.28 7.73
C PHE A 193 13.71 12.61 6.34
N SER A 194 14.34 11.64 5.69
CA SER A 194 14.83 11.75 4.32
C SER A 194 14.14 10.70 3.42
N PRO A 195 12.95 11.00 2.92
CA PRO A 195 12.20 10.08 2.06
C PRO A 195 12.74 10.06 0.63
N GLU A 196 12.33 9.09 -0.14
CA GLU A 196 12.57 8.99 -1.57
C GLU A 196 12.03 10.21 -2.33
N TRP A 197 12.67 10.57 -3.45
CA TRP A 197 12.33 11.75 -4.26
C TRP A 197 10.85 11.84 -4.66
N ARG A 198 10.18 10.71 -4.87
CA ARG A 198 8.78 10.61 -5.29
C ARG A 198 7.77 11.18 -4.29
N TRP A 199 8.17 11.34 -3.05
CA TRP A 199 7.34 11.90 -1.99
C TRP A 199 7.43 13.43 -1.89
N GLY A 200 8.34 14.05 -2.65
CA GLY A 200 8.61 15.49 -2.54
C GLY A 200 9.15 15.89 -1.17
N LYS A 201 9.35 17.19 -0.96
CA LYS A 201 9.97 17.71 0.28
C LYS A 201 8.95 18.05 1.36
N THR A 202 7.82 18.67 1.00
CA THR A 202 6.90 19.32 1.96
C THR A 202 5.42 19.00 1.74
N ALA A 203 5.07 18.36 0.63
CA ALA A 203 3.68 18.07 0.32
C ALA A 203 3.05 17.14 1.37
N LYS A 204 1.79 17.39 1.73
CA LYS A 204 0.95 16.52 2.55
C LYS A 204 0.27 15.43 1.72
N ASP A 205 0.05 15.69 0.44
CA ASP A 205 -0.54 14.76 -0.50
C ASP A 205 0.51 14.20 -1.45
N SER A 206 0.30 12.99 -1.92
CA SER A 206 1.17 12.36 -2.90
C SER A 206 0.93 12.94 -4.29
N TYR A 207 2.00 13.21 -5.03
CA TYR A 207 1.90 13.59 -6.45
C TYR A 207 1.54 12.41 -7.36
N ILE A 208 1.81 11.18 -6.91
CA ILE A 208 1.66 9.95 -7.71
C ILE A 208 0.31 9.29 -7.47
N HIS A 209 -0.18 9.31 -6.22
CA HIS A 209 -1.40 8.62 -5.82
C HIS A 209 -2.29 9.57 -5.01
N SER A 210 -3.48 9.87 -5.51
CA SER A 210 -4.41 10.81 -4.88
C SER A 210 -5.04 10.32 -3.58
N SER A 211 -4.97 9.02 -3.31
CA SER A 211 -5.52 8.40 -2.09
C SER A 211 -4.57 8.39 -0.90
N LEU A 212 -3.37 8.96 -1.04
CA LEU A 212 -2.33 8.92 -0.01
C LEU A 212 -2.17 10.26 0.69
N THR A 213 -2.20 10.24 2.03
CA THR A 213 -1.84 11.37 2.91
C THR A 213 -0.49 11.09 3.56
N LEU A 214 0.41 12.07 3.53
CA LEU A 214 1.82 11.92 3.91
C LEU A 214 2.09 12.54 5.28
N TYR A 215 2.56 11.74 6.23
CA TYR A 215 2.95 12.12 7.59
C TYR A 215 4.46 12.01 7.72
N ARG A 216 5.14 13.13 7.98
CA ARG A 216 6.59 13.24 7.83
C ARG A 216 7.31 13.34 9.16
N LYS A 217 8.38 12.56 9.34
CA LYS A 217 9.31 12.80 10.46
C LYS A 217 9.92 14.19 10.37
N THR A 218 9.98 14.86 11.50
CA THR A 218 10.65 16.15 11.67
C THR A 218 12.09 16.00 12.19
N SER A 219 12.45 14.81 12.67
CA SER A 219 13.79 14.43 13.12
C SER A 219 14.17 13.02 12.69
N ILE A 220 15.47 12.68 12.73
CA ILE A 220 15.95 11.34 12.29
C ILE A 220 15.49 10.23 13.23
N SER A 221 15.43 10.47 14.53
CA SER A 221 15.26 9.45 15.56
C SER A 221 13.84 9.28 16.06
N ASP A 222 12.90 10.16 15.69
CA ASP A 222 11.62 10.26 16.38
C ASP A 222 10.41 10.21 15.44
N TRP A 223 9.44 9.35 15.76
CA TRP A 223 8.15 9.21 15.08
C TRP A 223 7.02 9.97 15.76
N THR A 224 7.25 10.67 16.88
CA THR A 224 6.20 11.33 17.67
C THR A 224 5.41 12.34 16.84
N ALA A 225 6.10 13.21 16.09
CA ALA A 225 5.42 14.26 15.32
C ALA A 225 4.46 13.69 14.25
N PRO A 226 4.87 12.76 13.35
CA PRO A 226 3.94 12.19 12.38
C PRO A 226 2.85 11.32 13.02
N LEU A 227 3.11 10.66 14.14
CA LEU A 227 2.09 9.89 14.84
C LEU A 227 1.03 10.79 15.48
N ASN A 228 1.43 11.89 16.15
CA ASN A 228 0.48 12.87 16.71
C ASN A 228 -0.38 13.52 15.61
N GLU A 229 0.22 13.83 14.46
CA GLU A 229 -0.54 14.37 13.31
C GLU A 229 -1.54 13.33 12.77
N LEU A 230 -1.13 12.07 12.66
CA LEU A 230 -2.02 10.97 12.27
C LEU A 230 -3.16 10.79 13.28
N GLU A 231 -2.87 10.80 14.58
CA GLU A 231 -3.85 10.69 15.66
C GLU A 231 -4.92 11.77 15.56
N GLY A 232 -4.52 13.03 15.38
CA GLY A 232 -5.42 14.15 15.20
C GLY A 232 -6.38 14.01 14.00
N ASN A 233 -6.00 13.20 13.01
CA ASN A 233 -6.81 12.94 11.81
C ASN A 233 -7.62 11.64 11.87
N LEU A 234 -7.38 10.74 12.85
CA LEU A 234 -7.99 9.42 12.90
C LEU A 234 -9.53 9.46 12.92
N SER A 235 -10.14 10.38 13.65
CA SER A 235 -11.59 10.52 13.70
C SER A 235 -12.19 10.76 12.32
N ASN A 236 -11.53 11.57 11.49
CA ASN A 236 -11.95 11.83 10.12
C ASN A 236 -11.66 10.65 9.17
N LEU A 237 -10.54 9.95 9.39
CA LEU A 237 -10.12 8.82 8.56
C LEU A 237 -11.00 7.58 8.79
N LEU A 238 -11.45 7.38 10.03
CA LEU A 238 -12.27 6.24 10.44
C LEU A 238 -13.76 6.57 10.50
N ALA A 239 -14.17 7.82 10.30
CA ALA A 239 -15.58 8.20 10.19
C ALA A 239 -16.25 7.43 9.05
N HIS A 240 -17.49 7.00 9.28
CA HIS A 240 -18.29 6.34 8.26
C HIS A 240 -18.45 7.27 7.04
N GLN A 241 -18.03 6.83 5.87
CA GLN A 241 -18.69 7.27 4.66
C GLN A 241 -20.05 6.55 4.66
N GLU A 242 -21.12 7.30 4.90
CA GLU A 242 -22.46 6.88 4.52
C GLU A 242 -22.40 6.43 3.06
N ASP A 243 -22.93 5.26 2.79
CA ASP A 243 -22.88 4.54 1.52
C ASP A 243 -23.00 5.48 0.30
N VAL A 244 -21.92 5.66 -0.41
CA VAL A 244 -22.01 5.91 -1.84
C VAL A 244 -22.42 4.56 -2.42
N GLN A 245 -23.72 4.31 -2.50
CA GLN A 245 -24.28 3.27 -3.35
C GLN A 245 -23.75 3.53 -4.76
N VAL A 246 -22.74 2.74 -5.14
CA VAL A 246 -22.41 2.60 -6.55
C VAL A 246 -23.61 1.85 -7.15
N ASP A 247 -24.47 2.62 -7.80
CA ASP A 247 -25.54 2.11 -8.64
C ASP A 247 -24.91 1.24 -9.74
N LEU A 248 -24.91 -0.08 -9.50
CA LEU A 248 -24.60 -1.10 -10.50
C LEU A 248 -25.82 -1.23 -11.42
N LYS A 249 -26.11 -0.21 -12.19
CA LYS A 249 -27.02 -0.30 -13.35
C LYS A 249 -26.33 0.32 -14.55
N SER A 250 -25.86 -0.55 -15.40
CA SER A 250 -25.74 -0.59 -16.86
C SER A 250 -24.42 -1.18 -17.32
#